data_0047acf9f8bb510b46de2260e3ae1b33
#
_entry.id   0047acf9f8bb510b46de2260e3ae1b33
#
_cell.length_a   1.000
_cell.length_b   1.000
_cell.length_c   1.000
_cell.angle_alpha   90.00
_cell.angle_beta   90.00
_cell.angle_gamma   90.00
#
_symmetry.space_group_name_H-M   'P 1'
#
loop_
_entity.id
_entity.type
_entity.pdbx_description
1 polymer ?
#
loop_
_entity_poly.entity_id
_entity_poly.type
_entity_poly.pdbx_seq_one_letter_code
_entity_poly.pdbx_strand_id
1 'polypeptide(L)'
;PFKPQNMALNSAVTADGGEIGRAQAVQAQACRLAPHTDMNPVLLKPNTDIGAQVIIHGRAVTSMDAAAYHDYKRVAMEAVLASHGRLAAAYRVVMVEGAGSPAEINLRANDIANMGFAEAVDCPVILVADIDRGGVFAHLVGTLELLSDSERERVRGFVINRFRGDIALLQPGLDWLEARTGKPVLGVLPYVSDLHLEAEDAIDTRQAAKVGPRLKVVVPVLPRISNHTDFDPLRLHPQVELSFVGPGQALPSADLIVLPGSKSVRADLA
;
A
#
# COMPACT_ATOMS: atom_id res chain seq x y z
N PRO A 1 -0.91 -9.37 9.60
CA PRO A 1 -0.16 -8.61 8.60
C PRO A 1 0.86 -7.71 9.28
N PHE A 2 1.88 -7.30 8.52
CA PHE A 2 2.90 -6.36 8.97
C PHE A 2 3.46 -5.58 7.78
N LYS A 3 3.46 -4.26 7.84
CA LYS A 3 4.14 -3.39 6.87
C LYS A 3 5.06 -2.46 7.63
N PRO A 4 6.38 -2.63 7.52
CA PRO A 4 7.36 -1.87 8.31
C PRO A 4 7.18 -0.36 8.20
N GLN A 5 7.05 0.12 6.96
CA GLN A 5 6.79 1.53 6.65
C GLN A 5 5.71 1.62 5.57
N ASN A 6 4.77 2.52 5.75
CA ASN A 6 3.80 2.90 4.71
C ASN A 6 3.86 4.41 4.45
N MET A 7 3.55 4.80 3.22
CA MET A 7 3.33 6.20 2.85
C MET A 7 1.93 6.28 2.25
N ALA A 8 0.98 6.85 2.99
CA ALA A 8 -0.41 6.92 2.55
C ALA A 8 -1.13 8.08 3.23
N LEU A 9 -2.09 8.69 2.53
CA LEU A 9 -3.02 9.67 3.08
C LEU A 9 -4.20 9.01 3.80
N ASN A 10 -4.61 7.83 3.31
CA ASN A 10 -5.71 7.08 3.90
C ASN A 10 -5.23 6.25 5.09
N SER A 11 -5.94 6.36 6.19
CA SER A 11 -5.60 5.70 7.44
C SER A 11 -6.83 5.18 8.17
N ALA A 12 -6.59 4.35 9.18
CA ALA A 12 -7.62 3.86 10.09
C ALA A 12 -7.16 4.00 11.54
N VAL A 13 -8.10 4.26 12.42
CA VAL A 13 -7.88 4.26 13.86
C VAL A 13 -7.81 2.82 14.36
N THR A 14 -6.87 2.54 15.25
CA THR A 14 -6.68 1.24 15.87
C THR A 14 -7.35 1.15 17.24
N ALA A 15 -7.61 -0.08 17.71
CA ALA A 15 -8.24 -0.31 19.01
C ALA A 15 -7.40 0.21 20.19
N ASP A 16 -6.09 0.29 20.04
CA ASP A 16 -5.16 0.86 21.02
C ASP A 16 -5.04 2.39 20.95
N GLY A 17 -5.91 3.05 20.16
CA GLY A 17 -6.02 4.50 20.08
C GLY A 17 -4.97 5.17 19.21
N GLY A 18 -4.33 4.41 18.33
CA GLY A 18 -3.36 4.90 17.36
C GLY A 18 -3.92 4.97 15.95
N GLU A 19 -3.01 5.13 14.97
CA GLU A 19 -3.31 5.27 13.54
C GLU A 19 -2.38 4.39 12.73
N ILE A 20 -2.93 3.65 11.75
CA ILE A 20 -2.18 2.86 10.75
C ILE A 20 -2.69 3.15 9.34
N GLY A 21 -1.93 2.77 8.33
CA GLY A 21 -2.39 2.83 6.94
C GLY A 21 -3.68 2.03 6.71
N ARG A 22 -4.58 2.54 5.86
CA ARG A 22 -5.87 1.90 5.57
C ARG A 22 -5.68 0.47 5.05
N ALA A 23 -4.70 0.23 4.17
CA ALA A 23 -4.42 -1.10 3.63
C ALA A 23 -4.12 -2.13 4.73
N GLN A 24 -3.37 -1.76 5.78
CA GLN A 24 -3.05 -2.65 6.89
C GLN A 24 -4.26 -2.94 7.78
N ALA A 25 -5.20 -1.98 7.89
CA ALA A 25 -6.47 -2.23 8.56
C ALA A 25 -7.33 -3.24 7.79
N VAL A 26 -7.39 -3.12 6.45
CA VAL A 26 -8.07 -4.10 5.58
C VAL A 26 -7.41 -5.48 5.69
N GLN A 27 -6.08 -5.54 5.71
CA GLN A 27 -5.33 -6.79 5.87
C GLN A 27 -5.56 -7.42 7.26
N ALA A 28 -5.66 -6.61 8.32
CA ALA A 28 -6.02 -7.09 9.64
C ALA A 28 -7.41 -7.72 9.65
N GLN A 29 -8.38 -7.05 9.02
CA GLN A 29 -9.75 -7.56 8.87
C GLN A 29 -9.76 -8.88 8.08
N ALA A 30 -8.98 -9.00 7.00
CA ALA A 30 -8.83 -10.23 6.23
C ALA A 30 -8.25 -11.38 7.09
N CYS A 31 -7.40 -11.06 8.06
CA CYS A 31 -6.88 -11.99 9.06
C CYS A 31 -7.84 -12.23 10.25
N ARG A 32 -9.01 -11.58 10.28
CA ARG A 32 -9.97 -11.59 11.40
C ARG A 32 -9.35 -11.08 12.72
N LEU A 33 -8.49 -10.07 12.60
CA LEU A 33 -7.83 -9.42 13.73
C LEU A 33 -8.29 -7.97 13.83
N ALA A 34 -8.33 -7.43 15.04
CA ALA A 34 -8.47 -5.99 15.23
C ALA A 34 -7.19 -5.29 14.74
N PRO A 35 -7.28 -4.16 14.02
CA PRO A 35 -6.12 -3.36 13.66
C PRO A 35 -5.34 -2.92 14.90
N HIS A 36 -4.01 -3.03 14.85
CA HIS A 36 -3.10 -2.66 15.91
C HIS A 36 -1.90 -1.88 15.35
N THR A 37 -1.37 -0.94 16.11
CA THR A 37 -0.27 -0.06 15.67
C THR A 37 1.00 -0.82 15.31
N ASP A 38 1.24 -1.99 15.89
CA ASP A 38 2.35 -2.85 15.51
C ASP A 38 2.26 -3.38 14.07
N MET A 39 1.08 -3.42 13.46
CA MET A 39 0.93 -3.91 12.08
C MET A 39 1.48 -2.92 11.05
N ASN A 40 1.61 -1.63 11.42
CA ASN A 40 2.24 -0.60 10.61
C ASN A 40 2.93 0.42 11.52
N PRO A 41 4.11 0.09 12.07
CA PRO A 41 4.78 0.90 13.07
C PRO A 41 5.21 2.29 12.58
N VAL A 42 5.44 2.43 11.28
CA VAL A 42 5.85 3.70 10.67
C VAL A 42 4.90 4.05 9.53
N LEU A 43 4.18 5.17 9.70
CA LEU A 43 3.32 5.73 8.66
C LEU A 43 3.77 7.16 8.33
N LEU A 44 4.01 7.40 7.05
CA LEU A 44 4.33 8.73 6.52
C LEU A 44 3.10 9.30 5.84
N LYS A 45 2.67 10.49 6.27
CA LYS A 45 1.58 11.23 5.62
C LYS A 45 2.14 12.44 4.89
N PRO A 46 2.20 12.44 3.56
CA PRO A 46 2.62 13.61 2.80
C PRO A 46 1.79 14.83 3.17
N ASN A 47 2.42 15.92 3.57
CA ASN A 47 1.77 17.18 3.91
C ASN A 47 2.18 18.33 2.98
N THR A 48 3.30 18.17 2.29
CA THR A 48 3.80 19.07 1.23
C THR A 48 4.47 18.23 0.15
N ASP A 49 4.93 18.85 -0.93
CA ASP A 49 5.65 18.15 -2.02
C ASP A 49 6.99 17.55 -1.56
N ILE A 50 7.57 18.04 -0.48
CA ILE A 50 8.88 17.66 0.05
C ILE A 50 8.86 17.22 1.51
N GLY A 51 7.70 17.24 2.16
CA GLY A 51 7.55 16.97 3.60
C GLY A 51 6.47 15.94 3.88
N ALA A 52 6.67 15.19 4.96
CA ALA A 52 5.67 14.28 5.49
C ALA A 52 5.56 14.39 7.01
N GLN A 53 4.36 14.21 7.52
CA GLN A 53 4.16 13.95 8.94
C GLN A 53 4.55 12.51 9.22
N VAL A 54 5.41 12.32 10.20
CA VAL A 54 5.86 11.00 10.65
C VAL A 54 5.00 10.55 11.81
N ILE A 55 4.47 9.35 11.68
CA ILE A 55 3.68 8.66 12.71
C ILE A 55 4.44 7.39 13.09
N ILE A 56 4.79 7.26 14.36
CA ILE A 56 5.43 6.06 14.90
C ILE A 56 4.51 5.45 15.97
N HIS A 57 4.29 4.14 15.87
CA HIS A 57 3.37 3.40 16.73
C HIS A 57 2.00 4.12 16.88
N GLY A 58 1.47 4.58 15.74
CA GLY A 58 0.16 5.21 15.66
C GLY A 58 0.08 6.66 16.18
N ARG A 59 1.21 7.27 16.57
CA ARG A 59 1.25 8.65 17.12
C ARG A 59 2.15 9.55 16.28
N ALA A 60 1.69 10.74 15.97
CA ALA A 60 2.50 11.74 15.29
C ALA A 60 3.68 12.17 16.16
N VAL A 61 4.90 12.02 15.65
CA VAL A 61 6.13 12.33 16.37
C VAL A 61 6.65 13.71 15.97
N THR A 62 6.67 14.01 14.69
CA THR A 62 7.13 15.29 14.16
C THR A 62 6.67 15.48 12.72
N SER A 63 6.75 16.73 12.23
CA SER A 63 6.76 17.04 10.81
C SER A 63 8.21 17.26 10.41
N MET A 64 8.68 16.50 9.41
CA MET A 64 10.09 16.53 9.00
C MET A 64 10.24 17.10 7.59
N ASP A 65 11.31 17.86 7.42
CA ASP A 65 11.89 18.17 6.13
C ASP A 65 12.96 17.13 5.73
N ALA A 66 13.43 17.19 4.50
CA ALA A 66 14.37 16.23 3.95
C ALA A 66 15.74 16.18 4.71
N ALA A 67 16.10 17.21 5.47
CA ALA A 67 17.36 17.30 6.17
C ALA A 67 17.38 16.49 7.49
N ALA A 68 16.23 16.36 8.15
CA ALA A 68 16.08 15.56 9.38
C ALA A 68 15.94 14.05 9.12
N TYR A 69 16.00 13.62 7.85
CA TYR A 69 15.67 12.26 7.42
C TYR A 69 16.69 11.18 7.88
N HIS A 70 17.95 11.53 8.12
CA HIS A 70 18.97 10.53 8.51
C HIS A 70 18.81 9.99 9.93
N ASP A 71 18.57 10.86 10.91
CA ASP A 71 18.34 10.43 12.32
C ASP A 71 17.01 9.69 12.49
N TYR A 72 16.03 10.06 11.68
CA TYR A 72 14.74 9.41 11.67
C TYR A 72 14.81 7.92 11.33
N LYS A 73 15.57 7.52 10.31
CA LYS A 73 15.60 6.12 9.88
C LYS A 73 16.12 5.15 10.94
N ARG A 74 17.03 5.58 11.80
CA ARG A 74 17.48 4.75 12.93
C ARG A 74 16.36 4.55 13.94
N VAL A 75 15.68 5.61 14.36
CA VAL A 75 14.54 5.54 15.28
C VAL A 75 13.38 4.73 14.67
N ALA A 76 13.13 4.92 13.38
CA ALA A 76 12.11 4.17 12.66
C ALA A 76 12.44 2.67 12.61
N MET A 77 13.70 2.29 12.35
CA MET A 77 14.12 0.88 12.34
C MET A 77 13.98 0.22 13.72
N GLU A 78 14.33 0.93 14.78
CA GLU A 78 14.12 0.45 16.15
C GLU A 78 12.63 0.16 16.43
N ALA A 79 11.74 1.08 16.02
CA ALA A 79 10.29 0.90 16.15
C ALA A 79 9.77 -0.28 15.32
N VAL A 80 10.27 -0.43 14.09
CA VAL A 80 9.93 -1.54 13.19
C VAL A 80 10.31 -2.88 13.80
N LEU A 81 11.55 -3.03 14.28
CA LEU A 81 12.05 -4.27 14.88
C LEU A 81 11.30 -4.60 16.17
N ALA A 82 11.02 -3.62 17.01
CA ALA A 82 10.26 -3.81 18.25
C ALA A 82 8.82 -4.31 17.96
N SER A 83 8.14 -3.72 16.98
CA SER A 83 6.79 -4.14 16.57
C SER A 83 6.78 -5.53 15.95
N HIS A 84 7.74 -5.82 15.05
CA HIS A 84 7.87 -7.15 14.47
C HIS A 84 8.12 -8.20 15.55
N GLY A 85 8.99 -7.92 16.52
CA GLY A 85 9.27 -8.83 17.64
C GLY A 85 8.03 -9.16 18.45
N ARG A 86 7.17 -8.17 18.75
CA ARG A 86 5.89 -8.39 19.45
C ARG A 86 4.93 -9.26 18.63
N LEU A 87 4.81 -8.99 17.33
CA LEU A 87 3.95 -9.80 16.44
C LEU A 87 4.49 -11.22 16.27
N ALA A 88 5.79 -11.39 16.11
CA ALA A 88 6.43 -12.71 15.98
C ALA A 88 6.29 -13.54 17.26
N ALA A 89 6.25 -12.92 18.44
CA ALA A 89 5.98 -13.58 19.70
C ALA A 89 4.49 -13.97 19.87
N ALA A 90 3.57 -13.18 19.29
CA ALA A 90 2.13 -13.39 19.43
C ALA A 90 1.54 -14.32 18.35
N TYR A 91 2.13 -14.37 17.17
CA TYR A 91 1.59 -15.09 16.01
C TYR A 91 2.57 -16.09 15.42
N ARG A 92 2.07 -17.24 15.03
CA ARG A 92 2.87 -18.31 14.40
C ARG A 92 3.42 -17.87 13.02
N VAL A 93 2.72 -17.02 12.30
CA VAL A 93 3.10 -16.52 10.99
C VAL A 93 2.85 -15.01 10.94
N VAL A 94 3.84 -14.25 10.52
CA VAL A 94 3.74 -12.82 10.23
C VAL A 94 3.96 -12.64 8.72
N MET A 95 2.90 -12.20 8.02
CA MET A 95 3.00 -11.84 6.61
C MET A 95 3.47 -10.39 6.51
N VAL A 96 4.63 -10.20 5.90
CA VAL A 96 5.28 -8.90 5.77
C VAL A 96 5.10 -8.37 4.35
N GLU A 97 4.67 -7.12 4.23
CA GLU A 97 4.60 -6.40 2.97
C GLU A 97 5.69 -5.33 2.92
N GLY A 98 6.50 -5.35 1.87
CA GLY A 98 7.48 -4.28 1.60
C GLY A 98 6.82 -2.97 1.15
N ALA A 99 7.64 -1.94 0.94
CA ALA A 99 7.20 -0.65 0.42
C ALA A 99 7.99 -0.28 -0.83
N GLY A 100 7.29 0.04 -1.92
CA GLY A 100 7.92 0.29 -3.22
C GLY A 100 8.59 -0.96 -3.78
N SER A 101 9.81 -0.81 -4.31
CA SER A 101 10.59 -1.91 -4.87
C SER A 101 11.90 -2.10 -4.10
N PRO A 102 12.35 -3.35 -3.86
CA PRO A 102 13.68 -3.59 -3.30
C PRO A 102 14.82 -3.21 -4.27
N ALA A 103 14.52 -2.93 -5.52
CA ALA A 103 15.45 -2.52 -6.56
C ALA A 103 15.59 -0.99 -6.72
N GLU A 104 15.00 -0.19 -5.82
CA GLU A 104 15.16 1.26 -5.80
C GLU A 104 16.55 1.65 -5.29
N ILE A 105 17.54 1.68 -6.20
CA ILE A 105 18.96 1.89 -5.89
C ILE A 105 19.21 3.18 -5.08
N ASN A 106 18.50 4.24 -5.43
CA ASN A 106 18.59 5.54 -4.76
C ASN A 106 18.00 5.56 -3.34
N LEU A 107 17.19 4.58 -2.97
CA LEU A 107 16.53 4.48 -1.65
C LEU A 107 17.10 3.35 -0.78
N ARG A 108 18.07 2.57 -1.28
CA ARG A 108 18.61 1.41 -0.56
C ARG A 108 19.34 1.77 0.71
N ALA A 109 20.02 2.91 0.75
CA ALA A 109 20.72 3.36 1.95
C ALA A 109 19.70 3.53 3.10
N ASN A 110 19.89 2.74 4.18
CA ASN A 110 18.99 2.71 5.34
C ASN A 110 17.55 2.26 5.01
N ASP A 111 17.39 1.25 4.16
CA ASP A 111 16.11 0.62 3.90
C ASP A 111 15.58 -0.05 5.16
N ILE A 112 14.39 0.37 5.59
CA ILE A 112 13.69 -0.17 6.77
C ILE A 112 12.43 -0.97 6.40
N ALA A 113 12.14 -1.11 5.12
CA ALA A 113 10.86 -1.65 4.65
C ALA A 113 10.98 -2.91 3.78
N ASN A 114 12.09 -3.06 3.07
CA ASN A 114 12.32 -4.17 2.14
C ASN A 114 13.47 -5.06 2.60
N MET A 115 14.57 -5.10 1.84
CA MET A 115 15.67 -6.04 2.12
C MET A 115 16.44 -5.70 3.40
N GLY A 116 16.59 -4.42 3.75
CA GLY A 116 17.21 -4.03 5.01
C GLY A 116 16.45 -4.55 6.24
N PHE A 117 15.11 -4.50 6.21
CA PHE A 117 14.29 -5.14 7.22
C PHE A 117 14.42 -6.67 7.16
N ALA A 118 14.31 -7.26 5.96
CA ALA A 118 14.36 -8.70 5.79
C ALA A 118 15.68 -9.32 6.31
N GLU A 119 16.80 -8.63 6.10
CA GLU A 119 18.11 -9.04 6.63
C GLU A 119 18.17 -8.94 8.16
N ALA A 120 17.61 -7.86 8.73
CA ALA A 120 17.65 -7.63 10.18
C ALA A 120 16.87 -8.68 10.99
N VAL A 121 15.84 -9.30 10.40
CA VAL A 121 14.99 -10.29 11.08
C VAL A 121 15.06 -11.69 10.47
N ASP A 122 16.01 -11.93 9.57
CA ASP A 122 16.19 -13.19 8.83
C ASP A 122 14.92 -13.66 8.10
N CYS A 123 14.19 -12.72 7.49
CA CYS A 123 12.93 -12.99 6.81
C CYS A 123 13.16 -13.55 5.40
N PRO A 124 12.56 -14.68 5.02
CA PRO A 124 12.54 -15.13 3.64
C PRO A 124 11.68 -14.19 2.80
N VAL A 125 12.07 -13.96 1.54
CA VAL A 125 11.44 -13.01 0.63
C VAL A 125 10.83 -13.73 -0.56
N ILE A 126 9.63 -13.31 -0.96
CA ILE A 126 8.98 -13.68 -2.22
C ILE A 126 8.83 -12.40 -3.05
N LEU A 127 9.36 -12.41 -4.27
CA LEU A 127 9.17 -11.29 -5.19
C LEU A 127 7.84 -11.48 -5.93
N VAL A 128 6.97 -10.47 -5.81
CA VAL A 128 5.68 -10.44 -6.50
C VAL A 128 5.72 -9.40 -7.60
N ALA A 129 5.34 -9.77 -8.83
CA ALA A 129 5.32 -8.86 -9.96
C ALA A 129 3.99 -8.93 -10.72
N ASP A 130 3.53 -7.77 -11.19
CA ASP A 130 2.29 -7.59 -11.94
C ASP A 130 2.54 -7.82 -13.44
N ILE A 131 1.88 -8.81 -14.03
CA ILE A 131 1.99 -9.12 -15.46
C ILE A 131 1.08 -8.26 -16.33
N ASP A 132 0.01 -7.69 -15.77
CA ASP A 132 -1.01 -6.95 -16.52
C ASP A 132 -0.43 -5.67 -17.18
N ARG A 133 0.68 -5.16 -16.66
CA ARG A 133 1.40 -4.00 -17.20
C ARG A 133 2.47 -4.35 -18.24
N GLY A 134 2.73 -5.62 -18.47
CA GLY A 134 3.82 -6.09 -19.32
C GLY A 134 5.19 -6.04 -18.64
N GLY A 135 6.19 -6.72 -19.24
CA GLY A 135 7.57 -6.70 -18.78
C GLY A 135 7.86 -7.49 -17.50
N VAL A 136 6.96 -8.35 -17.04
CA VAL A 136 7.07 -9.06 -15.75
C VAL A 136 8.39 -9.83 -15.58
N PHE A 137 8.87 -10.51 -16.63
CA PHE A 137 10.13 -11.25 -16.58
C PHE A 137 11.33 -10.32 -16.42
N ALA A 138 11.34 -9.18 -17.14
CA ALA A 138 12.38 -8.16 -16.99
C ALA A 138 12.37 -7.56 -15.58
N HIS A 139 11.20 -7.29 -15.02
CA HIS A 139 11.07 -6.79 -13.65
C HIS A 139 11.65 -7.79 -12.62
N LEU A 140 11.28 -9.08 -12.73
CA LEU A 140 11.75 -10.10 -11.77
C LEU A 140 13.24 -10.34 -11.88
N VAL A 141 13.76 -10.53 -13.09
CA VAL A 141 15.20 -10.75 -13.33
C VAL A 141 15.99 -9.51 -12.97
N GLY A 142 15.57 -8.31 -13.40
CA GLY A 142 16.24 -7.06 -13.09
C GLY A 142 16.25 -6.77 -11.60
N THR A 143 15.14 -6.99 -10.89
CA THR A 143 15.10 -6.85 -9.44
C THR A 143 16.11 -7.77 -8.78
N LEU A 144 16.13 -9.06 -9.15
CA LEU A 144 17.04 -10.03 -8.56
C LEU A 144 18.53 -9.68 -8.82
N GLU A 145 18.85 -9.20 -10.01
CA GLU A 145 20.22 -8.80 -10.40
C GLU A 145 20.71 -7.56 -9.62
N LEU A 146 19.82 -6.68 -9.20
CA LEU A 146 20.15 -5.48 -8.44
C LEU A 146 20.33 -5.72 -6.94
N LEU A 147 19.94 -6.90 -6.45
CA LEU A 147 20.14 -7.30 -5.05
C LEU A 147 21.57 -7.73 -4.80
N SER A 148 22.08 -7.52 -3.58
CA SER A 148 23.34 -8.11 -3.11
C SER A 148 23.22 -9.64 -3.04
N ASP A 149 24.34 -10.34 -2.90
CA ASP A 149 24.34 -11.81 -2.81
C ASP A 149 23.53 -12.30 -1.60
N SER A 150 23.68 -11.66 -0.42
CA SER A 150 22.96 -12.03 0.79
C SER A 150 21.45 -11.80 0.66
N GLU A 151 21.04 -10.70 0.03
CA GLU A 151 19.63 -10.41 -0.25
C GLU A 151 19.05 -11.38 -1.27
N ARG A 152 19.81 -11.70 -2.33
CA ARG A 152 19.43 -12.65 -3.37
C ARG A 152 19.21 -14.05 -2.81
N GLU A 153 20.04 -14.48 -1.86
CA GLU A 153 19.88 -15.76 -1.16
C GLU A 153 18.58 -15.81 -0.35
N ARG A 154 18.10 -14.69 0.20
CA ARG A 154 16.82 -14.59 0.93
C ARG A 154 15.61 -14.76 0.03
N VAL A 155 15.72 -14.44 -1.26
CA VAL A 155 14.62 -14.63 -2.23
C VAL A 155 14.36 -16.11 -2.42
N ARG A 156 13.19 -16.58 -2.02
CA ARG A 156 12.77 -17.99 -2.08
C ARG A 156 12.02 -18.35 -3.35
N GLY A 157 11.53 -17.35 -4.08
CA GLY A 157 10.84 -17.57 -5.34
C GLY A 157 10.04 -16.35 -5.78
N PHE A 158 9.25 -16.56 -6.81
CA PHE A 158 8.46 -15.54 -7.47
C PHE A 158 6.97 -15.86 -7.41
N VAL A 159 6.15 -14.81 -7.38
CA VAL A 159 4.71 -14.88 -7.65
C VAL A 159 4.39 -13.90 -8.77
N ILE A 160 3.71 -14.37 -9.80
CA ILE A 160 3.20 -13.54 -10.88
C ILE A 160 1.73 -13.22 -10.57
N ASN A 161 1.42 -11.94 -10.47
CA ASN A 161 0.09 -11.46 -10.11
C ASN A 161 -0.67 -10.92 -11.32
N ARG A 162 -2.02 -10.95 -11.25
CA ARG A 162 -2.96 -10.38 -12.22
C ARG A 162 -2.87 -11.00 -13.62
N PHE A 163 -2.61 -12.29 -13.68
CA PHE A 163 -2.55 -13.01 -14.96
C PHE A 163 -3.94 -13.13 -15.59
N ARG A 164 -4.00 -12.86 -16.90
CA ARG A 164 -5.21 -13.07 -17.72
C ARG A 164 -4.88 -14.04 -18.86
N GLY A 165 -5.70 -15.03 -19.07
CA GLY A 165 -5.59 -15.97 -20.17
C GLY A 165 -5.29 -17.39 -19.74
N ASP A 166 -4.85 -18.20 -20.70
CA ASP A 166 -4.51 -19.61 -20.48
C ASP A 166 -3.09 -19.73 -19.92
N ILE A 167 -2.95 -20.37 -18.78
CA ILE A 167 -1.68 -20.60 -18.09
C ILE A 167 -0.70 -21.41 -18.95
N ALA A 168 -1.20 -22.28 -19.83
CA ALA A 168 -0.36 -23.07 -20.73
C ALA A 168 0.47 -22.20 -21.67
N LEU A 169 -0.03 -21.01 -22.04
CA LEU A 169 0.72 -20.06 -22.88
C LEU A 169 1.84 -19.36 -22.10
N LEU A 170 1.71 -19.26 -20.79
CA LEU A 170 2.72 -18.66 -19.93
C LEU A 170 3.81 -19.65 -19.52
N GLN A 171 3.51 -20.95 -19.49
CA GLN A 171 4.38 -22.00 -18.96
C GLN A 171 5.82 -21.95 -19.50
N PRO A 172 6.08 -21.82 -20.81
CA PRO A 172 7.45 -21.71 -21.31
C PRO A 172 8.23 -20.53 -20.73
N GLY A 173 7.54 -19.43 -20.43
CA GLY A 173 8.14 -18.27 -19.78
C GLY A 173 8.48 -18.52 -18.30
N LEU A 174 7.64 -19.29 -17.59
CA LEU A 174 7.90 -19.70 -16.22
C LEU A 174 9.13 -20.62 -16.15
N ASP A 175 9.18 -21.61 -17.01
CA ASP A 175 10.30 -22.55 -17.09
C ASP A 175 11.62 -21.82 -17.42
N TRP A 176 11.57 -20.83 -18.33
CA TRP A 176 12.71 -20.00 -18.66
C TRP A 176 13.16 -19.16 -17.44
N LEU A 177 12.22 -18.57 -16.70
CA LEU A 177 12.53 -17.76 -15.52
C LEU A 177 13.21 -18.59 -14.43
N GLU A 178 12.70 -19.77 -14.14
CA GLU A 178 13.27 -20.72 -13.19
C GLU A 178 14.68 -21.15 -13.60
N ALA A 179 14.85 -21.54 -14.86
CA ALA A 179 16.15 -21.92 -15.42
C ALA A 179 17.17 -20.77 -15.38
N ARG A 180 16.73 -19.54 -15.67
CA ARG A 180 17.57 -18.33 -15.69
C ARG A 180 18.02 -17.89 -14.31
N THR A 181 17.17 -18.03 -13.29
CA THR A 181 17.39 -17.46 -11.97
C THR A 181 17.75 -18.49 -10.90
N GLY A 182 17.48 -19.75 -11.13
CA GLY A 182 17.59 -20.82 -10.13
C GLY A 182 16.57 -20.68 -8.98
N LYS A 183 15.52 -19.88 -9.17
CA LYS A 183 14.46 -19.64 -8.17
C LYS A 183 13.12 -20.12 -8.70
N PRO A 184 12.29 -20.81 -7.90
CA PRO A 184 11.01 -21.33 -8.35
C PRO A 184 9.96 -20.23 -8.55
N VAL A 185 9.03 -20.43 -9.47
CA VAL A 185 7.77 -19.69 -9.52
C VAL A 185 6.76 -20.39 -8.60
N LEU A 186 6.49 -19.79 -7.47
CA LEU A 186 5.63 -20.35 -6.42
C LEU A 186 4.16 -20.31 -6.79
N GLY A 187 3.77 -19.44 -7.72
CA GLY A 187 2.40 -19.35 -8.19
C GLY A 187 2.16 -18.22 -9.17
N VAL A 188 1.06 -18.38 -9.89
CA VAL A 188 0.50 -17.38 -10.79
C VAL A 188 -0.92 -17.08 -10.33
N LEU A 189 -1.17 -15.84 -9.91
CA LEU A 189 -2.48 -15.42 -9.43
C LEU A 189 -3.31 -14.85 -10.58
N PRO A 190 -4.53 -15.32 -10.79
CA PRO A 190 -5.39 -14.80 -11.82
C PRO A 190 -5.82 -13.38 -11.52
N TYR A 191 -6.18 -12.64 -12.55
CA TYR A 191 -6.85 -11.36 -12.41
C TYR A 191 -8.26 -11.58 -11.85
N VAL A 192 -8.56 -10.94 -10.73
CA VAL A 192 -9.87 -10.99 -10.08
C VAL A 192 -10.64 -9.72 -10.41
N SER A 193 -11.70 -9.84 -11.24
CA SER A 193 -12.45 -8.69 -11.77
C SER A 193 -13.38 -8.02 -10.76
N ASP A 194 -13.96 -8.79 -9.85
CA ASP A 194 -15.01 -8.31 -8.94
C ASP A 194 -14.53 -8.17 -7.50
N LEU A 195 -13.23 -8.02 -7.31
CA LEU A 195 -12.65 -7.79 -6.00
C LEU A 195 -12.78 -6.30 -5.62
N HIS A 196 -13.64 -6.01 -4.66
CA HIS A 196 -13.77 -4.69 -4.07
C HIS A 196 -12.84 -4.59 -2.85
N LEU A 197 -11.67 -4.02 -3.06
CA LEU A 197 -10.76 -3.61 -1.99
C LEU A 197 -10.76 -2.10 -1.91
N GLU A 198 -10.71 -1.57 -0.70
CA GLU A 198 -10.53 -0.13 -0.49
C GLU A 198 -9.22 0.33 -1.16
N ALA A 199 -9.31 1.39 -1.95
CA ALA A 199 -8.13 1.94 -2.64
C ALA A 199 -7.22 2.65 -1.63
N GLU A 200 -5.91 2.39 -1.73
CA GLU A 200 -4.93 3.00 -0.83
C GLU A 200 -4.54 4.43 -1.29
N ASP A 201 -4.20 4.59 -2.56
CA ASP A 201 -3.58 5.81 -3.07
C ASP A 201 -4.37 6.52 -4.17
N ALA A 202 -5.42 5.92 -4.71
CA ALA A 202 -6.18 6.48 -5.81
C ALA A 202 -7.68 6.46 -5.55
N ILE A 203 -8.37 7.53 -5.95
CA ILE A 203 -9.84 7.57 -5.88
C ILE A 203 -10.39 6.58 -6.90
N ASP A 204 -11.14 5.58 -6.42
CA ASP A 204 -11.88 4.67 -7.30
C ASP A 204 -13.21 5.32 -7.70
N THR A 205 -13.35 5.63 -8.98
CA THR A 205 -14.56 6.24 -9.55
C THR A 205 -15.53 5.21 -10.13
N ARG A 206 -15.20 3.92 -10.14
CA ARG A 206 -16.11 2.87 -10.62
C ARG A 206 -17.34 2.78 -9.73
N GLN A 207 -18.52 2.72 -10.31
CA GLN A 207 -19.76 2.64 -9.57
C GLN A 207 -20.50 1.35 -9.86
N ALA A 208 -21.26 0.88 -8.87
CA ALA A 208 -22.24 -0.17 -9.08
C ALA A 208 -23.32 0.29 -10.08
N ALA A 209 -23.97 -0.66 -10.76
CA ALA A 209 -25.10 -0.35 -11.63
C ALA A 209 -26.18 0.41 -10.85
N LYS A 210 -26.65 1.53 -11.40
CA LYS A 210 -27.63 2.41 -10.75
C LYS A 210 -29.05 2.03 -11.18
N VAL A 211 -29.99 2.03 -10.24
CA VAL A 211 -31.38 1.61 -10.47
C VAL A 211 -32.35 2.67 -9.90
N GLY A 212 -33.31 3.09 -10.72
CA GLY A 212 -34.37 4.01 -10.29
C GLY A 212 -33.95 5.46 -10.04
N PRO A 213 -34.75 6.23 -9.29
CA PRO A 213 -34.42 7.59 -8.86
C PRO A 213 -33.09 7.58 -8.04
N ARG A 214 -32.24 8.57 -8.29
CA ARG A 214 -30.88 8.62 -7.71
C ARG A 214 -30.71 9.88 -6.91
N LEU A 215 -30.13 9.71 -5.73
CA LEU A 215 -29.55 10.83 -4.98
C LEU A 215 -28.19 11.18 -5.61
N LYS A 216 -28.08 12.40 -6.12
CA LYS A 216 -26.82 12.90 -6.70
C LYS A 216 -25.95 13.51 -5.63
N VAL A 217 -24.82 12.87 -5.36
CA VAL A 217 -23.84 13.32 -4.37
C VAL A 217 -22.57 13.76 -5.09
N VAL A 218 -22.09 14.95 -4.77
CA VAL A 218 -20.86 15.51 -5.35
C VAL A 218 -19.83 15.71 -4.26
N VAL A 219 -18.60 15.28 -4.53
CA VAL A 219 -17.44 15.44 -3.63
C VAL A 219 -16.35 16.22 -4.40
N PRO A 220 -16.07 17.47 -4.03
CA PRO A 220 -14.92 18.20 -4.57
C PRO A 220 -13.63 17.50 -4.15
N VAL A 221 -12.74 17.21 -5.12
CA VAL A 221 -11.44 16.60 -4.85
C VAL A 221 -10.45 17.69 -4.45
N LEU A 222 -10.02 17.63 -3.20
CA LEU A 222 -8.97 18.51 -2.69
C LEU A 222 -7.58 17.92 -3.01
N PRO A 223 -6.52 18.74 -3.21
CA PRO A 223 -5.17 18.25 -3.52
C PRO A 223 -4.64 17.23 -2.52
N ARG A 224 -5.02 17.36 -1.26
CA ARG A 224 -4.62 16.44 -0.17
C ARG A 224 -5.82 15.77 0.48
N ILE A 225 -6.80 15.38 -0.33
CA ILE A 225 -7.96 14.61 0.14
C ILE A 225 -7.49 13.39 0.92
N SER A 226 -8.09 13.14 2.06
CA SER A 226 -7.80 11.97 2.89
C SER A 226 -9.06 11.16 3.18
N ASN A 227 -8.88 9.84 3.38
CA ASN A 227 -9.95 8.88 3.66
C ASN A 227 -11.09 8.94 2.62
N HIS A 228 -10.76 9.12 1.34
CA HIS A 228 -11.75 9.11 0.26
C HIS A 228 -12.54 7.80 0.18
N THR A 229 -12.02 6.71 0.76
CA THR A 229 -12.71 5.43 0.88
C THR A 229 -13.93 5.47 1.80
N ASP A 230 -14.06 6.51 2.64
CA ASP A 230 -15.28 6.73 3.44
C ASP A 230 -16.52 6.99 2.55
N PHE A 231 -16.31 7.35 1.28
CA PHE A 231 -17.37 7.50 0.28
C PHE A 231 -17.74 6.19 -0.45
N ASP A 232 -17.01 5.10 -0.26
CA ASP A 232 -17.29 3.82 -0.93
C ASP A 232 -18.69 3.27 -0.68
N PRO A 233 -19.28 3.36 0.53
CA PRO A 233 -20.67 2.97 0.74
C PRO A 233 -21.66 3.73 -0.16
N LEU A 234 -21.44 5.03 -0.38
CA LEU A 234 -22.25 5.84 -1.28
C LEU A 234 -22.01 5.47 -2.75
N ARG A 235 -20.74 5.30 -3.15
CA ARG A 235 -20.35 4.91 -4.50
C ARG A 235 -20.94 3.57 -4.91
N LEU A 236 -20.99 2.60 -4.00
CA LEU A 236 -21.49 1.25 -4.25
C LEU A 236 -23.01 1.15 -4.08
N HIS A 237 -23.67 2.13 -3.46
CA HIS A 237 -25.12 2.09 -3.26
C HIS A 237 -25.88 2.21 -4.59
N PRO A 238 -26.88 1.34 -4.87
CA PRO A 238 -27.58 1.30 -6.17
C PRO A 238 -28.40 2.56 -6.49
N GLN A 239 -28.83 3.32 -5.48
CA GLN A 239 -29.66 4.54 -5.64
C GLN A 239 -28.86 5.84 -5.41
N VAL A 240 -27.53 5.79 -5.26
CA VAL A 240 -26.68 6.97 -5.11
C VAL A 240 -25.79 7.09 -6.33
N GLU A 241 -25.77 8.26 -6.94
CA GLU A 241 -24.85 8.65 -8.00
C GLU A 241 -23.80 9.57 -7.39
N LEU A 242 -22.59 9.04 -7.16
CA LEU A 242 -21.48 9.77 -6.54
C LEU A 242 -20.56 10.31 -7.64
N SER A 243 -20.23 11.58 -7.58
CA SER A 243 -19.28 12.20 -8.51
C SER A 243 -18.16 12.89 -7.74
N PHE A 244 -16.93 12.53 -8.05
CA PHE A 244 -15.75 13.27 -7.62
C PHE A 244 -15.41 14.33 -8.67
N VAL A 245 -15.30 15.60 -8.26
CA VAL A 245 -15.06 16.74 -9.14
C VAL A 245 -13.68 17.31 -8.86
N GLY A 246 -12.81 17.25 -9.87
CA GLY A 246 -11.43 17.73 -9.78
C GLY A 246 -11.30 19.26 -9.72
N PRO A 247 -10.11 19.77 -9.35
CA PRO A 247 -9.82 21.19 -9.32
C PRO A 247 -10.10 21.86 -10.68
N GLY A 248 -10.66 23.06 -10.65
CA GLY A 248 -10.97 23.84 -11.85
C GLY A 248 -12.19 23.37 -12.66
N GLN A 249 -12.85 22.31 -12.27
CA GLN A 249 -14.09 21.84 -12.88
C GLN A 249 -15.32 22.48 -12.21
N ALA A 250 -16.33 22.82 -12.99
CA ALA A 250 -17.57 23.30 -12.45
C ALA A 250 -18.31 22.17 -11.72
N LEU A 251 -18.88 22.47 -10.54
CA LEU A 251 -19.69 21.51 -9.82
C LEU A 251 -21.00 21.26 -10.61
N PRO A 252 -21.34 20.01 -10.91
CA PRO A 252 -22.59 19.66 -11.55
C PRO A 252 -23.78 19.86 -10.58
N SER A 253 -25.01 19.83 -11.12
CA SER A 253 -26.21 19.83 -10.28
C SER A 253 -26.20 18.60 -9.36
N ALA A 254 -26.40 18.84 -8.08
CA ALA A 254 -26.38 17.82 -7.04
C ALA A 254 -27.50 18.04 -6.00
N ASP A 255 -27.94 16.95 -5.39
CA ASP A 255 -28.85 16.99 -4.23
C ASP A 255 -28.07 17.21 -2.94
N LEU A 256 -26.79 16.76 -2.92
CA LEU A 256 -25.89 16.88 -1.78
C LEU A 256 -24.46 17.14 -2.25
N ILE A 257 -23.78 18.11 -1.62
CA ILE A 257 -22.34 18.33 -1.76
C ILE A 257 -21.69 17.99 -0.44
N VAL A 258 -20.69 17.10 -0.47
CA VAL A 258 -19.94 16.69 0.71
C VAL A 258 -18.49 17.15 0.58
N LEU A 259 -18.04 17.99 1.49
CA LEU A 259 -16.64 18.39 1.58
C LEU A 259 -15.84 17.26 2.24
N PRO A 260 -14.82 16.72 1.57
CA PRO A 260 -14.02 15.64 2.13
C PRO A 260 -13.05 16.15 3.19
N GLY A 261 -12.49 15.22 3.96
CA GLY A 261 -11.33 15.52 4.80
C GLY A 261 -10.10 15.85 3.97
N SER A 262 -9.22 16.67 4.52
CA SER A 262 -7.92 17.00 3.94
C SER A 262 -6.84 16.95 4.99
N LYS A 263 -5.63 16.49 4.59
CA LYS A 263 -4.45 16.52 5.45
C LYS A 263 -3.94 17.95 5.70
N SER A 264 -4.28 18.89 4.85
CA SER A 264 -3.88 20.31 4.97
C SER A 264 -5.02 21.24 4.55
N VAL A 265 -6.09 21.29 5.36
CA VAL A 265 -7.31 22.05 5.05
C VAL A 265 -7.02 23.51 4.69
N ARG A 266 -6.10 24.18 5.42
CA ARG A 266 -5.77 25.57 5.14
C ARG A 266 -5.13 25.77 3.76
N ALA A 267 -4.23 24.87 3.36
CA ALA A 267 -3.56 24.96 2.07
C ALA A 267 -4.46 24.52 0.92
N ASP A 268 -5.42 23.62 1.15
CA ASP A 268 -6.32 23.11 0.14
C ASP A 268 -7.53 24.02 -0.11
N LEU A 269 -7.84 24.95 0.81
CA LEU A 269 -8.94 25.92 0.70
C LEU A 269 -8.46 27.33 0.38
N ALA A 270 -7.14 27.58 0.29
CA ALA A 270 -6.55 28.86 -0.09
C ALA A 270 -6.43 28.98 -1.61
#